data_38bedd7ef37d98c816f77365577de404
#
_entry.id   38bedd7ef37d98c816f77365577de404
#
_cell.length_a   1.000
_cell.length_b   1.000
_cell.length_c   1.000
_cell.angle_alpha   90.00
_cell.angle_beta   90.00
_cell.angle_gamma   90.00
#
_symmetry.space_group_name_H-M   'P 1'
#
loop_
_entity.id
_entity.type
_entity.pdbx_description
1 polymer ?
#
loop_
_entity_poly.entity_id
_entity_poly.type
_entity_poly.pdbx_seq_one_letter_code
_entity_poly.pdbx_strand_id
1 'polypeptide(L)'
;FEGKRAVGVEFKQGKQLRSVRARKEVLLSAGAFQSPQLLMLSGVGDSHELKQHGIPVVHHLPGVGKNLQDHPDALVVHKSLRKDTLSLAPGALLTTGLKGIFNFFYRRNGQLTSNVAEAGGFIKSRPEETIPDLQLHLTAAKLDNHGLNTLFSMGYGYSGHVCILRPKSRGNITLRDANPRSPALIDPRFLEHPDDME
;
A
#
# COMPACT_ATOMS: atom_id res chain seq x y z
N PHE A 1 -23.73 9.21 13.51
CA PHE A 1 -24.80 8.21 13.63
C PHE A 1 -26.00 8.81 14.39
N GLU A 2 -27.21 8.45 14.03
CA GLU A 2 -28.42 8.61 14.83
C GLU A 2 -28.88 7.22 15.25
N GLY A 3 -28.71 6.89 16.53
CA GLY A 3 -28.79 5.52 17.00
C GLY A 3 -27.74 4.64 16.28
N LYS A 4 -28.20 3.62 15.55
CA LYS A 4 -27.33 2.71 14.76
C LYS A 4 -27.33 3.05 13.26
N ARG A 5 -27.95 4.14 12.85
CA ARG A 5 -28.02 4.54 11.45
C ARG A 5 -26.96 5.57 11.11
N ALA A 6 -26.15 5.31 10.08
CA ALA A 6 -25.27 6.32 9.49
C ALA A 6 -26.12 7.35 8.71
N VAL A 7 -26.13 8.59 9.16
CA VAL A 7 -26.98 9.67 8.61
C VAL A 7 -26.19 10.74 7.85
N GLY A 8 -24.87 10.66 7.86
CA GLY A 8 -24.03 11.62 7.19
C GLY A 8 -22.57 11.48 7.56
N VAL A 9 -21.77 12.45 7.17
CA VAL A 9 -20.34 12.53 7.47
C VAL A 9 -19.97 13.92 7.93
N GLU A 10 -19.00 13.98 8.85
CA GLU A 10 -18.31 15.22 9.19
C GLU A 10 -16.96 15.26 8.49
N PHE A 11 -16.60 16.42 7.98
CA PHE A 11 -15.34 16.63 7.29
C PHE A 11 -14.79 18.04 7.51
N LYS A 12 -13.48 18.17 7.38
CA LYS A 12 -12.82 19.47 7.49
C LYS A 12 -12.56 20.04 6.11
N GLN A 13 -13.06 21.26 5.87
CA GLN A 13 -12.75 22.05 4.69
C GLN A 13 -11.96 23.31 5.10
N GLY A 14 -10.69 23.33 4.80
CA GLY A 14 -9.77 24.34 5.33
C GLY A 14 -9.70 24.28 6.86
N LYS A 15 -10.11 25.36 7.54
CA LYS A 15 -10.16 25.41 9.02
C LYS A 15 -11.54 25.08 9.61
N GLN A 16 -12.58 24.96 8.78
CA GLN A 16 -13.95 24.76 9.23
C GLN A 16 -14.33 23.29 9.26
N LEU A 17 -14.97 22.84 10.34
CA LEU A 17 -15.65 21.57 10.43
C LEU A 17 -17.03 21.72 9.77
N ARG A 18 -17.37 20.82 8.88
CA ARG A 18 -18.65 20.77 8.17
C ARG A 18 -19.26 19.39 8.27
N SER A 19 -20.56 19.31 8.15
CA SER A 19 -21.31 18.06 8.06
C SER A 19 -22.20 18.04 6.82
N VAL A 20 -22.36 16.85 6.25
CA VAL A 20 -23.29 16.60 5.14
C VAL A 20 -24.17 15.41 5.50
N ARG A 21 -25.48 15.57 5.37
CA ARG A 21 -26.44 14.48 5.60
C ARG A 21 -26.63 13.64 4.34
N ALA A 22 -26.65 12.35 4.53
CA ALA A 22 -26.99 11.39 3.49
C ALA A 22 -28.51 11.18 3.42
N ARG A 23 -29.08 11.21 2.21
CA ARG A 23 -30.51 10.94 2.01
C ARG A 23 -30.87 9.46 2.11
N LYS A 24 -29.97 8.57 1.70
CA LYS A 24 -30.17 7.12 1.67
C LYS A 24 -29.15 6.40 2.52
N GLU A 25 -27.89 6.49 2.18
CA GLU A 25 -26.78 5.73 2.81
C GLU A 25 -25.47 6.50 2.74
N VAL A 26 -24.49 6.06 3.52
CA VAL A 26 -23.09 6.52 3.48
C VAL A 26 -22.23 5.36 2.98
N LEU A 27 -21.52 5.58 1.86
CA LEU A 27 -20.59 4.61 1.30
C LEU A 27 -19.20 4.86 1.86
N LEU A 28 -18.62 3.85 2.51
CA LEU A 28 -17.28 3.90 3.08
C LEU A 28 -16.33 3.09 2.19
N SER A 29 -15.48 3.79 1.44
CA SER A 29 -14.52 3.22 0.48
C SER A 29 -13.13 3.85 0.65
N ALA A 30 -12.66 3.96 1.91
CA ALA A 30 -11.41 4.66 2.23
C ALA A 30 -10.17 3.74 2.21
N GLY A 31 -10.29 2.54 1.66
CA GLY A 31 -9.21 1.55 1.58
C GLY A 31 -9.03 0.74 2.87
N ALA A 32 -8.06 -0.19 2.83
CA ALA A 32 -7.87 -1.18 3.89
C ALA A 32 -7.48 -0.56 5.24
N PHE A 33 -6.81 0.60 5.25
CA PHE A 33 -6.35 1.25 6.47
C PHE A 33 -7.34 2.25 7.04
N GLN A 34 -7.90 3.11 6.18
CA GLN A 34 -8.72 4.22 6.66
C GLN A 34 -10.18 3.83 6.86
N SER A 35 -10.69 2.81 6.17
CA SER A 35 -12.07 2.34 6.38
C SER A 35 -12.27 1.80 7.80
N PRO A 36 -11.45 0.87 8.31
CA PRO A 36 -11.58 0.41 9.70
C PRO A 36 -11.29 1.54 10.69
N GLN A 37 -10.32 2.42 10.43
CA GLN A 37 -10.04 3.57 11.29
C GLN A 37 -11.28 4.47 11.42
N LEU A 38 -11.93 4.80 10.31
CA LEU A 38 -13.12 5.67 10.32
C LEU A 38 -14.32 4.99 11.00
N LEU A 39 -14.49 3.68 10.84
CA LEU A 39 -15.49 2.91 11.58
C LEU A 39 -15.26 2.99 13.09
N MET A 40 -14.03 2.73 13.54
CA MET A 40 -13.68 2.79 14.96
C MET A 40 -13.86 4.20 15.54
N LEU A 41 -13.39 5.24 14.85
CA LEU A 41 -13.60 6.63 15.25
C LEU A 41 -15.08 7.03 15.30
N SER A 42 -15.92 6.33 14.53
CA SER A 42 -17.37 6.52 14.51
C SER A 42 -18.11 5.66 15.54
N GLY A 43 -17.40 4.91 16.38
CA GLY A 43 -17.97 4.08 17.44
C GLY A 43 -18.34 2.66 17.02
N VAL A 44 -17.85 2.18 15.86
CA VAL A 44 -18.08 0.82 15.37
C VAL A 44 -16.76 0.05 15.38
N GLY A 45 -16.62 -0.93 16.28
CA GLY A 45 -15.38 -1.68 16.47
C GLY A 45 -15.40 -2.50 17.75
N ASP A 46 -14.20 -2.92 18.21
CA ASP A 46 -14.06 -3.57 19.50
C ASP A 46 -14.41 -2.60 20.63
N SER A 47 -15.40 -2.94 21.43
CA SER A 47 -15.89 -2.06 22.49
C SER A 47 -14.87 -1.77 23.58
N HIS A 48 -13.90 -2.66 23.81
CA HIS A 48 -12.84 -2.46 24.78
C HIS A 48 -11.85 -1.40 24.25
N GLU A 49 -11.39 -1.54 23.01
CA GLU A 49 -10.51 -0.58 22.34
C GLU A 49 -11.17 0.81 22.25
N LEU A 50 -12.41 0.89 21.82
CA LEU A 50 -13.14 2.16 21.70
C LEU A 50 -13.23 2.89 23.06
N LYS A 51 -13.55 2.16 24.14
CA LYS A 51 -13.62 2.71 25.49
C LYS A 51 -12.25 3.24 25.99
N GLN A 52 -11.14 2.57 25.65
CA GLN A 52 -9.79 3.02 25.99
C GLN A 52 -9.48 4.40 25.40
N HIS A 53 -10.02 4.69 24.22
CA HIS A 53 -9.88 5.96 23.53
C HIS A 53 -10.99 6.98 23.86
N GLY A 54 -11.91 6.65 24.80
CA GLY A 54 -13.03 7.52 25.16
C GLY A 54 -14.09 7.67 24.06
N ILE A 55 -14.13 6.74 23.10
CA ILE A 55 -15.08 6.76 21.97
C ILE A 55 -16.38 6.06 22.38
N PRO A 56 -17.55 6.73 22.29
CA PRO A 56 -18.84 6.10 22.55
C PRO A 56 -19.08 4.91 21.63
N VAL A 57 -19.49 3.77 22.20
CA VAL A 57 -19.74 2.55 21.41
C VAL A 57 -21.13 2.63 20.79
N VAL A 58 -21.18 2.73 19.46
CA VAL A 58 -22.42 2.63 18.66
C VAL A 58 -22.75 1.17 18.40
N HIS A 59 -21.74 0.39 18.01
CA HIS A 59 -21.90 -1.04 17.76
C HIS A 59 -20.61 -1.80 18.04
N HIS A 60 -20.71 -2.85 18.85
CA HIS A 60 -19.59 -3.77 19.07
C HIS A 60 -19.41 -4.68 17.86
N LEU A 61 -18.30 -4.50 17.14
CA LEU A 61 -17.93 -5.29 15.96
C LEU A 61 -16.42 -5.60 16.01
N PRO A 62 -16.02 -6.67 16.73
CA PRO A 62 -14.61 -6.91 17.07
C PRO A 62 -13.73 -7.26 15.86
N GLY A 63 -14.33 -7.59 14.71
CA GLY A 63 -13.60 -7.85 13.46
C GLY A 63 -13.08 -6.59 12.75
N VAL A 64 -13.53 -5.40 13.12
CA VAL A 64 -13.04 -4.15 12.52
C VAL A 64 -11.55 -3.96 12.85
N GLY A 65 -10.75 -3.73 11.81
CA GLY A 65 -9.30 -3.61 11.93
C GLY A 65 -8.54 -4.93 12.09
N LYS A 66 -9.22 -6.08 12.11
CA LYS A 66 -8.58 -7.40 12.19
C LYS A 66 -8.38 -8.03 10.81
N ASN A 67 -7.59 -9.11 10.79
CA ASN A 67 -7.33 -9.91 9.60
C ASN A 67 -6.65 -9.12 8.47
N LEU A 68 -5.80 -8.16 8.81
CA LEU A 68 -4.99 -7.44 7.83
C LEU A 68 -4.05 -8.43 7.14
N GLN A 69 -4.01 -8.35 5.82
CA GLN A 69 -3.15 -9.15 4.96
C GLN A 69 -2.49 -8.25 3.94
N ASP A 70 -1.23 -8.50 3.67
CA ASP A 70 -0.48 -7.84 2.61
C ASP A 70 0.63 -8.78 2.13
N HIS A 71 1.16 -8.53 0.94
CA HIS A 71 2.20 -9.34 0.34
C HIS A 71 3.58 -8.91 0.87
N PRO A 72 4.28 -9.72 1.70
CA PRO A 72 5.68 -9.45 1.98
C PRO A 72 6.49 -9.60 0.70
N ASP A 73 7.38 -8.63 0.45
CA ASP A 73 8.19 -8.53 -0.76
C ASP A 73 9.68 -8.59 -0.41
N ALA A 74 10.39 -9.51 -1.04
CA ALA A 74 11.83 -9.60 -0.99
C ALA A 74 12.44 -8.98 -2.24
N LEU A 75 13.45 -8.13 -2.05
CA LEU A 75 14.06 -7.34 -3.12
C LEU A 75 15.52 -7.75 -3.34
N VAL A 76 15.85 -8.08 -4.58
CA VAL A 76 17.24 -8.31 -5.03
C VAL A 76 17.61 -7.25 -6.06
N VAL A 77 18.63 -6.45 -5.76
CA VAL A 77 19.06 -5.34 -6.62
C VAL A 77 20.41 -5.62 -7.25
N HIS A 78 20.48 -5.47 -8.58
CA HIS A 78 21.72 -5.60 -9.34
C HIS A 78 22.15 -4.27 -9.94
N LYS A 79 23.42 -3.92 -9.77
CA LYS A 79 24.05 -2.81 -10.49
C LYS A 79 24.42 -3.26 -11.90
N SER A 80 24.24 -2.36 -12.87
CA SER A 80 24.67 -2.59 -14.26
C SER A 80 25.63 -1.50 -14.71
N LEU A 81 26.61 -1.86 -15.50
CA LEU A 81 27.47 -0.91 -16.21
C LEU A 81 26.82 -0.40 -17.50
N ARG A 82 25.77 -1.08 -17.98
CA ARG A 82 25.00 -0.66 -19.15
C ARG A 82 24.08 0.49 -18.77
N LYS A 83 23.96 1.46 -19.67
CA LYS A 83 23.15 2.68 -19.47
C LYS A 83 21.78 2.57 -20.16
N ASP A 84 21.22 1.37 -20.25
CA ASP A 84 19.98 1.04 -20.91
C ASP A 84 18.77 0.91 -19.95
N THR A 85 19.00 0.99 -18.64
CA THR A 85 17.95 0.97 -17.62
C THR A 85 17.60 2.38 -17.15
N LEU A 86 16.46 2.51 -16.45
CA LEU A 86 16.05 3.77 -15.84
C LEU A 86 17.03 4.17 -14.72
N SER A 87 17.37 5.45 -14.65
CA SER A 87 18.25 5.98 -13.63
C SER A 87 17.85 7.40 -13.24
N LEU A 88 17.90 7.70 -11.95
CA LEU A 88 17.72 9.06 -11.41
C LEU A 88 19.02 9.86 -11.32
N ALA A 89 20.13 9.36 -11.87
CA ALA A 89 21.39 10.11 -11.91
C ALA A 89 21.23 11.39 -12.74
N PRO A 90 21.80 12.54 -12.30
CA PRO A 90 21.64 13.82 -13.00
C PRO A 90 22.03 13.78 -14.48
N GLY A 91 23.10 13.05 -14.83
CA GLY A 91 23.51 12.86 -16.22
C GLY A 91 22.53 12.03 -17.06
N ALA A 92 21.87 11.06 -16.46
CA ALA A 92 20.82 10.27 -17.11
C ALA A 92 19.55 11.11 -17.34
N LEU A 93 19.21 11.96 -16.36
CA LEU A 93 18.04 12.85 -16.48
C LEU A 93 18.22 13.83 -17.65
N LEU A 94 19.44 14.38 -17.82
CA LEU A 94 19.73 15.35 -18.86
C LEU A 94 19.74 14.72 -20.27
N THR A 95 20.32 13.54 -20.43
CA THR A 95 20.51 12.89 -21.73
C THR A 95 19.32 11.98 -22.12
N THR A 96 19.00 11.04 -21.26
CA THR A 96 17.94 10.05 -21.49
C THR A 96 16.56 10.64 -21.20
N GLY A 97 16.45 11.54 -20.22
CA GLY A 97 15.20 12.20 -19.86
C GLY A 97 14.66 13.10 -20.96
N LEU A 98 15.47 14.03 -21.50
CA LEU A 98 15.04 14.91 -22.60
C LEU A 98 14.69 14.12 -23.86
N LYS A 99 15.52 13.15 -24.23
CA LYS A 99 15.24 12.24 -25.35
C LYS A 99 13.99 11.40 -25.08
N GLY A 100 13.81 10.97 -23.85
CA GLY A 100 12.62 10.23 -23.40
C GLY A 100 11.35 11.06 -23.53
N ILE A 101 11.35 12.32 -23.14
CA ILE A 101 10.20 13.24 -23.28
C ILE A 101 9.85 13.42 -24.75
N PHE A 102 10.85 13.69 -25.61
CA PHE A 102 10.62 13.80 -27.05
C PHE A 102 10.02 12.50 -27.63
N ASN A 103 10.59 11.35 -27.31
CA ASN A 103 10.10 10.05 -27.79
C ASN A 103 8.69 9.75 -27.27
N PHE A 104 8.38 10.11 -26.03
CA PHE A 104 7.04 9.92 -25.45
C PHE A 104 5.98 10.73 -26.20
N PHE A 105 6.20 12.01 -26.43
CA PHE A 105 5.19 12.87 -27.06
C PHE A 105 5.07 12.66 -28.58
N TYR A 106 6.20 12.47 -29.28
CA TYR A 106 6.19 12.43 -30.74
C TYR A 106 6.20 11.02 -31.33
N ARG A 107 6.83 10.07 -30.64
CA ARG A 107 6.99 8.70 -31.15
C ARG A 107 6.18 7.67 -30.36
N ARG A 108 5.61 8.03 -29.24
CA ARG A 108 4.87 7.13 -28.33
C ARG A 108 5.68 5.90 -27.95
N ASN A 109 6.98 6.05 -27.74
CA ASN A 109 7.88 4.97 -27.36
C ASN A 109 8.96 5.46 -26.37
N GLY A 110 9.79 4.53 -25.88
CA GLY A 110 10.91 4.79 -24.99
C GLY A 110 10.58 4.60 -23.51
N GLN A 111 11.54 4.90 -22.66
CA GLN A 111 11.49 4.57 -21.22
C GLN A 111 10.33 5.22 -20.46
N LEU A 112 9.85 6.38 -20.90
CA LEU A 112 8.70 7.05 -20.27
C LEU A 112 7.34 6.41 -20.61
N THR A 113 7.30 5.41 -21.51
CA THR A 113 6.09 4.61 -21.74
C THR A 113 6.03 3.36 -20.87
N SER A 114 7.11 3.07 -20.13
CA SER A 114 7.21 1.94 -19.21
C SER A 114 6.56 2.26 -17.87
N ASN A 115 5.90 1.27 -17.26
CA ASN A 115 5.46 1.29 -15.88
C ASN A 115 6.56 0.86 -14.90
N VAL A 116 7.81 0.75 -15.39
CA VAL A 116 9.02 0.32 -14.67
C VAL A 116 9.09 -1.19 -14.43
N ALA A 117 8.00 -1.82 -14.03
CA ALA A 117 7.90 -3.28 -13.87
C ALA A 117 7.52 -3.93 -15.22
N GLU A 118 8.51 -4.20 -16.07
CA GLU A 118 8.29 -4.60 -17.47
C GLU A 118 8.12 -6.09 -17.68
N ALA A 119 8.52 -6.91 -16.71
CA ALA A 119 8.39 -8.35 -16.77
C ALA A 119 8.03 -8.90 -15.40
N GLY A 120 7.39 -10.06 -15.38
CA GLY A 120 7.03 -10.74 -14.15
C GLY A 120 6.50 -12.14 -14.46
N GLY A 121 6.17 -12.85 -13.39
CA GLY A 121 5.64 -14.20 -13.49
C GLY A 121 5.08 -14.68 -12.17
N PHE A 122 4.39 -15.80 -12.26
CA PHE A 122 3.85 -16.48 -11.09
C PHE A 122 4.43 -17.89 -11.05
N ILE A 123 5.00 -18.28 -9.94
CA ILE A 123 5.62 -19.60 -9.76
C ILE A 123 5.09 -20.25 -8.48
N LYS A 124 5.28 -21.54 -8.39
CA LYS A 124 5.03 -22.31 -7.18
C LYS A 124 6.31 -22.36 -6.35
N SER A 125 6.20 -22.11 -5.05
CA SER A 125 7.32 -22.27 -4.12
C SER A 125 7.75 -23.73 -4.01
N ARG A 126 6.76 -24.64 -4.10
CA ARG A 126 6.96 -26.09 -3.97
C ARG A 126 6.12 -26.82 -5.03
N PRO A 127 6.53 -28.04 -5.44
CA PRO A 127 5.75 -28.86 -6.40
C PRO A 127 4.35 -29.19 -5.93
N GLU A 128 4.14 -29.30 -4.62
CA GLU A 128 2.87 -29.67 -3.99
C GLU A 128 1.83 -28.57 -4.04
N GLU A 129 2.24 -27.32 -4.26
CA GLU A 129 1.30 -26.22 -4.39
C GLU A 129 0.37 -26.43 -5.60
N THR A 130 -0.94 -26.25 -5.40
CA THR A 130 -1.92 -26.44 -6.48
C THR A 130 -1.93 -25.29 -7.47
N ILE A 131 -1.64 -24.07 -6.97
CA ILE A 131 -1.63 -22.82 -7.73
C ILE A 131 -0.37 -22.02 -7.38
N PRO A 132 0.15 -21.17 -8.28
CA PRO A 132 1.26 -20.30 -7.96
C PRO A 132 1.01 -19.45 -6.72
N ASP A 133 1.97 -19.41 -5.84
CA ASP A 133 1.95 -18.73 -4.53
C ASP A 133 3.03 -17.65 -4.39
N LEU A 134 3.96 -17.59 -5.36
CA LEU A 134 4.94 -16.54 -5.48
C LEU A 134 4.71 -15.72 -6.75
N GLN A 135 4.88 -14.41 -6.64
CA GLN A 135 4.89 -13.48 -7.78
C GLN A 135 6.26 -12.86 -7.93
N LEU A 136 6.75 -12.85 -9.16
CA LEU A 136 7.99 -12.21 -9.54
C LEU A 136 7.70 -10.92 -10.30
N HIS A 137 8.45 -9.85 -10.00
CA HIS A 137 8.47 -8.62 -10.79
C HIS A 137 9.91 -8.27 -11.13
N LEU A 138 10.16 -7.95 -12.38
CA LEU A 138 11.43 -7.40 -12.82
C LEU A 138 11.26 -5.94 -13.19
N THR A 139 11.99 -5.07 -12.48
CA THR A 139 11.98 -3.64 -12.75
C THR A 139 13.26 -3.23 -13.46
N ALA A 140 13.12 -2.48 -14.55
CA ALA A 140 14.24 -1.96 -15.32
C ALA A 140 14.88 -0.71 -14.67
N ALA A 141 14.96 -0.71 -13.35
CA ALA A 141 15.54 0.33 -12.52
C ALA A 141 16.18 -0.24 -11.26
N LYS A 142 17.19 0.42 -10.76
CA LYS A 142 17.76 0.11 -9.46
C LYS A 142 16.92 0.78 -8.37
N LEU A 143 15.95 0.08 -7.85
CA LEU A 143 15.03 0.57 -6.83
C LEU A 143 15.34 -0.08 -5.48
N ASP A 144 15.20 0.70 -4.41
CA ASP A 144 15.24 0.26 -3.03
C ASP A 144 14.13 0.98 -2.28
N ASN A 145 13.48 0.30 -1.36
CA ASN A 145 12.37 0.84 -0.58
C ASN A 145 11.32 1.55 -1.47
N HIS A 146 10.86 0.87 -2.52
CA HIS A 146 9.91 1.38 -3.52
C HIS A 146 10.33 2.72 -4.17
N GLY A 147 11.65 2.96 -4.29
CA GLY A 147 12.21 4.18 -4.87
C GLY A 147 12.28 5.38 -3.91
N LEU A 148 11.94 5.21 -2.64
CA LEU A 148 12.06 6.26 -1.63
C LEU A 148 13.53 6.60 -1.31
N ASN A 149 14.44 5.64 -1.49
CA ASN A 149 15.88 5.88 -1.38
C ASN A 149 16.43 6.40 -2.71
N THR A 150 16.27 7.70 -2.95
CA THR A 150 16.66 8.35 -4.21
C THR A 150 18.16 8.26 -4.47
N LEU A 151 19.01 8.38 -3.43
CA LEU A 151 20.46 8.26 -3.56
C LEU A 151 20.88 6.86 -4.02
N PHE A 152 20.25 5.82 -3.48
CA PHE A 152 20.48 4.45 -3.91
C PHE A 152 20.03 4.22 -5.35
N SER A 153 18.93 4.83 -5.76
CA SER A 153 18.36 4.74 -7.12
C SER A 153 19.18 5.53 -8.17
N MET A 154 20.18 6.33 -7.76
CA MET A 154 21.14 6.90 -8.68
C MET A 154 22.08 5.82 -9.21
N GLY A 155 22.19 5.71 -10.52
CA GLY A 155 22.97 4.70 -11.24
C GLY A 155 22.06 3.75 -12.01
N TYR A 156 22.71 2.88 -12.78
CA TYR A 156 22.02 1.93 -13.65
C TYR A 156 21.96 0.55 -13.00
N GLY A 157 20.89 -0.18 -13.27
CA GLY A 157 20.68 -1.50 -12.74
C GLY A 157 19.25 -1.97 -12.91
N TYR A 158 18.95 -3.11 -12.35
CA TYR A 158 17.60 -3.69 -12.33
C TYR A 158 17.33 -4.30 -10.96
N SER A 159 16.07 -4.44 -10.63
CA SER A 159 15.63 -5.01 -9.38
C SER A 159 14.64 -6.15 -9.64
N GLY A 160 14.85 -7.26 -8.96
CA GLY A 160 13.93 -8.38 -8.92
C GLY A 160 13.17 -8.38 -7.59
N HIS A 161 11.86 -8.45 -7.65
CA HIS A 161 10.97 -8.55 -6.51
C HIS A 161 10.35 -9.93 -6.46
N VAL A 162 10.24 -10.50 -5.27
CA VAL A 162 9.58 -11.79 -5.02
C VAL A 162 8.57 -11.59 -3.90
N CYS A 163 7.30 -11.71 -4.22
CA CYS A 163 6.22 -11.53 -3.26
C CYS A 163 5.53 -12.84 -2.92
N ILE A 164 5.24 -13.07 -1.65
CA ILE A 164 4.34 -14.14 -1.20
C ILE A 164 2.89 -13.70 -1.45
N LEU A 165 2.14 -14.45 -2.28
CA LEU A 165 0.79 -14.08 -2.67
C LEU A 165 -0.30 -14.44 -1.64
N ARG A 166 -0.02 -15.43 -0.79
CA ARG A 166 -0.99 -15.92 0.19
C ARG A 166 -0.35 -16.14 1.55
N PRO A 167 0.13 -15.05 2.18
CA PRO A 167 0.68 -15.17 3.52
C PRO A 167 -0.38 -15.69 4.48
N LYS A 168 0.01 -16.52 5.44
CA LYS A 168 -0.85 -17.03 6.51
C LYS A 168 -0.85 -16.10 7.72
N SER A 169 0.16 -15.26 7.85
CA SER A 169 0.22 -14.21 8.87
C SER A 169 -0.97 -13.26 8.77
N ARG A 170 -1.48 -12.85 9.92
CA ARG A 170 -2.65 -11.97 10.02
C ARG A 170 -2.35 -10.82 10.96
N GLY A 171 -2.37 -9.63 10.41
CA GLY A 171 -2.14 -8.39 11.14
C GLY A 171 -3.41 -7.70 11.59
N ASN A 172 -3.24 -6.49 12.08
CA ASN A 172 -4.33 -5.67 12.55
C ASN A 172 -4.09 -4.17 12.31
N ILE A 173 -5.19 -3.43 12.39
CA ILE A 173 -5.23 -1.97 12.40
C ILE A 173 -5.95 -1.55 13.67
N THR A 174 -5.35 -0.67 14.45
CA THR A 174 -5.92 -0.15 15.68
C THR A 174 -5.83 1.36 15.71
N LEU A 175 -6.58 1.99 16.60
CA LEU A 175 -6.51 3.43 16.80
C LEU A 175 -5.24 3.79 17.59
N ARG A 176 -4.58 4.86 17.21
CA ARG A 176 -3.55 5.51 18.03
C ARG A 176 -4.19 6.37 19.13
N ASP A 177 -5.24 7.06 18.77
CA ASP A 177 -6.02 7.96 19.63
C ASP A 177 -7.37 8.28 18.94
N ALA A 178 -8.20 9.10 19.58
CA ALA A 178 -9.50 9.52 19.05
C ALA A 178 -9.41 10.67 18.02
N ASN A 179 -8.23 11.16 17.68
CA ASN A 179 -8.08 12.25 16.72
C ASN A 179 -8.09 11.70 15.27
N PRO A 180 -9.05 12.08 14.41
CA PRO A 180 -9.16 11.57 13.05
C PRO A 180 -7.98 11.94 12.13
N ARG A 181 -7.06 12.79 12.57
CA ARG A 181 -5.84 13.14 11.83
C ARG A 181 -4.62 12.34 12.25
N SER A 182 -4.69 11.68 13.38
CA SER A 182 -3.63 10.76 13.79
C SER A 182 -3.64 9.54 12.88
N PRO A 183 -2.48 9.09 12.36
CA PRO A 183 -2.43 7.86 11.60
C PRO A 183 -2.81 6.68 12.49
N ALA A 184 -3.53 5.71 11.94
CA ALA A 184 -3.78 4.44 12.61
C ALA A 184 -2.47 3.71 12.93
N LEU A 185 -2.50 2.84 13.90
CA LEU A 185 -1.43 1.88 14.14
C LEU A 185 -1.68 0.70 13.18
N ILE A 186 -0.70 0.41 12.33
CA ILE A 186 -0.77 -0.64 11.33
C ILE A 186 0.28 -1.67 11.68
N ASP A 187 -0.15 -2.87 11.97
CA ASP A 187 0.71 -4.00 12.30
C ASP A 187 0.36 -5.17 11.39
N PRO A 188 1.06 -5.35 10.27
CA PRO A 188 0.78 -6.43 9.32
C PRO A 188 1.23 -7.80 9.83
N ARG A 189 2.09 -7.88 10.84
CA ARG A 189 2.65 -9.11 11.40
C ARG A 189 3.26 -10.03 10.34
N PHE A 190 4.02 -9.42 9.44
CA PHE A 190 4.67 -10.18 8.39
C PHE A 190 5.55 -11.28 8.96
N LEU A 191 5.48 -12.47 8.34
CA LEU A 191 6.31 -13.63 8.66
C LEU A 191 6.16 -14.15 10.10
N GLU A 192 5.09 -13.82 10.81
CA GLU A 192 4.79 -14.42 12.13
C GLU A 192 4.33 -15.88 12.01
N HIS A 193 3.66 -16.25 10.92
CA HIS A 193 3.28 -17.63 10.70
C HIS A 193 4.49 -18.42 10.15
N PRO A 194 4.82 -19.59 10.73
CA PRO A 194 5.99 -20.37 10.28
C PRO A 194 6.01 -20.69 8.79
N ASP A 195 4.85 -21.00 8.22
CA ASP A 195 4.74 -21.35 6.79
C ASP A 195 5.07 -20.17 5.84
N ASP A 196 5.08 -18.93 6.34
CA ASP A 196 5.46 -17.77 5.54
C ASP A 196 6.98 -17.60 5.48
N MET A 197 7.73 -18.36 6.30
CA MET A 197 9.21 -18.35 6.38
C MET A 197 9.87 -19.47 5.59
N GLU A 198 9.13 -20.48 5.18
CA GLU A 198 9.61 -21.63 4.42
C GLU A 198 9.63 -21.38 2.91
#